data_bff7e2e34c17f58e452b5373c360c430
#
_entry.id   bff7e2e34c17f58e452b5373c360c430
#
_cell.length_a   1.000
_cell.length_b   1.000
_cell.length_c   1.000
_cell.angle_alpha   90.00
_cell.angle_beta   90.00
_cell.angle_gamma   90.00
#
_symmetry.space_group_name_H-M   'P 1'
#
loop_
_entity.id
_entity.type
_entity.pdbx_description
1 polymer ?
#
loop_
_entity_poly.entity_id
_entity_poly.type
_entity_poly.pdbx_seq_one_letter_code
_entity_poly.pdbx_strand_id
1 'polypeptide(L)'
;MPGEASTPDLIARGTPAFRRASLALVLASLVVFGNLYVIHPLLPLISQQYQVSTLQASNAFTLTSLTLGLSLLLHGPLSDAFGRRAPLIIGMALTALLTLGMAFAGSFTTLVWLRAALGIALGVLPATAIAYLGDSMQRTALVSAVGLYIGGNTVGGAGGRLLGGFVAEHVGLQAVFLIVGAGSLLCTLAVALLLPAASAFRPQRLSLGGILGTFASHLGNRALLPAYLIGGLNFMVFINLYTFITFRLSAEPWQLGAGSLGLLFLTYLAGTLSASLSGRVGTGRATQGMAWGILLFMLGCLITLSDQLWLIIGGLICNAFGFFLTHSLANSWVNQQAAHGKASASSLYSVFYYLGAAVGIYYLAPFWRLAGWPAVVGGSLLILVVNLALILYMRRALATGR
;
A
#
# COMPACT_ATOMS: atom_id res chain seq x y z
N MET A 1 3.98 37.16 35.37
CA MET A 1 3.25 37.15 34.08
C MET A 1 3.48 35.73 33.50
N PRO A 2 2.43 34.93 33.24
CA PRO A 2 2.62 33.66 32.51
C PRO A 2 2.95 34.04 31.08
N GLY A 3 4.09 33.55 30.55
CA GLY A 3 4.53 33.80 29.20
C GLY A 3 3.46 33.34 28.20
N GLU A 4 3.12 34.24 27.28
CA GLU A 4 2.28 33.95 26.12
C GLU A 4 2.90 32.76 25.40
N ALA A 5 2.21 31.62 25.42
CA ALA A 5 2.57 30.47 24.61
C ALA A 5 2.48 30.93 23.15
N SER A 6 3.64 31.20 22.51
CA SER A 6 3.72 31.57 21.11
C SER A 6 2.94 30.55 20.29
N THR A 7 1.94 31.00 19.54
CA THR A 7 1.22 30.16 18.58
C THR A 7 2.25 29.51 17.65
N PRO A 8 2.22 28.16 17.49
CA PRO A 8 3.20 27.48 16.65
C PRO A 8 3.15 28.06 15.23
N ASP A 9 4.32 28.37 14.68
CA ASP A 9 4.45 28.97 13.34
C ASP A 9 4.22 27.88 12.28
N LEU A 10 2.96 27.70 11.91
CA LEU A 10 2.52 26.68 10.95
C LEU A 10 2.87 27.09 9.52
N ILE A 11 3.39 26.16 8.75
CA ILE A 11 3.83 26.34 7.36
C ILE A 11 2.63 26.71 6.47
N ALA A 12 2.70 27.90 5.86
CA ALA A 12 1.70 28.40 4.92
C ALA A 12 1.97 27.87 3.49
N ARG A 13 0.91 27.74 2.68
CA ARG A 13 0.98 27.36 1.27
C ARG A 13 1.82 28.38 0.47
N GLY A 14 2.67 27.88 -0.44
CA GLY A 14 3.50 28.70 -1.33
C GLY A 14 4.83 29.16 -0.72
N THR A 15 5.06 28.98 0.58
CA THR A 15 6.31 29.34 1.24
C THR A 15 7.47 28.39 0.85
N PRO A 16 8.74 28.81 0.99
CA PRO A 16 9.89 27.90 0.81
C PRO A 16 9.82 26.69 1.75
N ALA A 17 9.34 26.85 2.98
CA ALA A 17 9.14 25.75 3.93
C ALA A 17 8.11 24.73 3.44
N PHE A 18 7.01 25.19 2.82
CA PHE A 18 6.00 24.33 2.21
C PHE A 18 6.59 23.50 1.07
N ARG A 19 7.37 24.12 0.18
CA ARG A 19 8.02 23.43 -0.95
C ARG A 19 9.00 22.37 -0.47
N ARG A 20 9.83 22.71 0.54
CA ARG A 20 10.82 21.80 1.14
C ARG A 20 10.15 20.60 1.81
N ALA A 21 9.14 20.81 2.67
CA ALA A 21 8.43 19.76 3.35
C ALA A 21 7.64 18.86 2.38
N SER A 22 6.96 19.45 1.38
CA SER A 22 6.22 18.68 0.38
C SER A 22 7.15 17.84 -0.50
N LEU A 23 8.26 18.41 -0.96
CA LEU A 23 9.26 17.68 -1.75
C LEU A 23 9.88 16.53 -0.94
N ALA A 24 10.21 16.78 0.33
CA ALA A 24 10.75 15.74 1.21
C ALA A 24 9.78 14.55 1.35
N LEU A 25 8.47 14.80 1.54
CA LEU A 25 7.48 13.73 1.65
C LEU A 25 7.21 13.03 0.31
N VAL A 26 7.28 13.72 -0.82
CA VAL A 26 7.23 13.09 -2.14
C VAL A 26 8.42 12.16 -2.33
N LEU A 27 9.66 12.61 -2.02
CA LEU A 27 10.86 11.75 -2.09
C LEU A 27 10.76 10.55 -1.15
N ALA A 28 10.27 10.75 0.09
CA ALA A 28 10.03 9.66 1.02
C ALA A 28 9.01 8.65 0.47
N SER A 29 7.95 9.13 -0.19
CA SER A 29 6.95 8.30 -0.85
C SER A 29 7.54 7.47 -1.99
N LEU A 30 8.37 8.09 -2.83
CA LEU A 30 9.08 7.39 -3.91
C LEU A 30 9.95 6.25 -3.35
N VAL A 31 10.70 6.51 -2.28
CA VAL A 31 11.53 5.50 -1.62
C VAL A 31 10.68 4.37 -1.07
N VAL A 32 9.68 4.67 -0.25
CA VAL A 32 8.90 3.65 0.47
C VAL A 32 8.09 2.80 -0.49
N PHE A 33 7.31 3.41 -1.37
CA PHE A 33 6.45 2.65 -2.28
C PHE A 33 7.22 2.06 -3.47
N GLY A 34 8.32 2.68 -3.89
CA GLY A 34 9.26 2.12 -4.85
C GLY A 34 9.85 0.81 -4.33
N ASN A 35 10.42 0.81 -3.12
CA ASN A 35 11.01 -0.38 -2.50
C ASN A 35 9.98 -1.46 -2.17
N LEU A 36 8.77 -1.08 -1.75
CA LEU A 36 7.70 -2.05 -1.50
C LEU A 36 7.38 -2.85 -2.75
N TYR A 37 7.21 -2.15 -3.86
CA TYR A 37 6.61 -2.72 -5.06
C TYR A 37 7.58 -3.11 -6.18
N VAL A 38 8.85 -2.72 -6.10
CA VAL A 38 9.88 -3.07 -7.10
C VAL A 38 9.96 -4.58 -7.37
N ILE A 39 9.67 -5.39 -6.38
CA ILE A 39 9.81 -6.85 -6.44
C ILE A 39 8.78 -7.54 -7.34
N HIS A 40 7.60 -6.94 -7.57
CA HIS A 40 6.48 -7.60 -8.25
C HIS A 40 6.82 -8.14 -9.65
N PRO A 41 7.34 -7.33 -10.60
CA PRO A 41 7.68 -7.82 -11.92
C PRO A 41 8.89 -8.78 -11.90
N LEU A 42 9.61 -8.84 -10.77
CA LEU A 42 10.81 -9.67 -10.60
C LEU A 42 10.51 -11.07 -10.08
N LEU A 43 9.30 -11.34 -9.60
CA LEU A 43 8.96 -12.62 -8.96
C LEU A 43 9.20 -13.83 -9.87
N PRO A 44 8.84 -13.81 -11.17
CA PRO A 44 9.19 -14.93 -12.08
C PRO A 44 10.71 -15.10 -12.22
N LEU A 45 11.47 -14.01 -12.36
CA LEU A 45 12.93 -14.05 -12.44
C LEU A 45 13.57 -14.60 -11.16
N ILE A 46 13.06 -14.18 -9.99
CA ILE A 46 13.50 -14.70 -8.68
C ILE A 46 13.21 -16.20 -8.58
N SER A 47 12.02 -16.64 -9.01
CA SER A 47 11.66 -18.07 -9.03
C SER A 47 12.66 -18.89 -9.86
N GLN A 48 13.02 -18.39 -11.04
CA GLN A 48 14.00 -19.03 -11.93
C GLN A 48 15.42 -18.98 -11.36
N GLN A 49 15.89 -17.82 -10.89
CA GLN A 49 17.27 -17.63 -10.43
C GLN A 49 17.58 -18.47 -9.17
N TYR A 50 16.62 -18.55 -8.23
CA TYR A 50 16.80 -19.28 -6.98
C TYR A 50 16.20 -20.70 -7.01
N GLN A 51 15.66 -21.15 -8.15
CA GLN A 51 15.03 -22.48 -8.33
C GLN A 51 13.96 -22.77 -7.26
N VAL A 52 13.10 -21.79 -6.98
CA VAL A 52 12.03 -21.87 -5.99
C VAL A 52 10.66 -21.81 -6.65
N SER A 53 9.64 -22.38 -6.00
CA SER A 53 8.27 -22.36 -6.51
C SER A 53 7.68 -20.95 -6.55
N THR A 54 6.61 -20.77 -7.34
CA THR A 54 5.82 -19.52 -7.41
C THR A 54 5.41 -19.02 -6.02
N LEU A 55 4.92 -19.91 -5.15
CA LEU A 55 4.55 -19.56 -3.78
C LEU A 55 5.75 -19.08 -2.97
N GLN A 56 6.87 -19.79 -3.05
CA GLN A 56 8.08 -19.40 -2.35
C GLN A 56 8.58 -18.04 -2.84
N ALA A 57 8.73 -17.83 -4.15
CA ALA A 57 9.15 -16.54 -4.71
C ALA A 57 8.26 -15.39 -4.24
N SER A 58 6.94 -15.61 -4.20
CA SER A 58 5.96 -14.62 -3.74
C SER A 58 6.15 -14.20 -2.27
N ASN A 59 6.80 -15.03 -1.43
CA ASN A 59 7.12 -14.67 -0.05
C ASN A 59 8.05 -13.43 0.05
N ALA A 60 8.82 -13.14 -0.99
CA ALA A 60 9.62 -11.92 -1.05
C ALA A 60 8.75 -10.64 -1.02
N PHE A 61 7.51 -10.68 -1.48
CA PHE A 61 6.54 -9.59 -1.32
C PHE A 61 5.65 -9.78 -0.09
N THR A 62 5.16 -11.00 0.11
CA THR A 62 4.18 -11.36 1.16
C THR A 62 4.68 -11.01 2.55
N LEU A 63 5.92 -11.41 2.91
CA LEU A 63 6.49 -11.11 4.22
C LEU A 63 6.77 -9.62 4.39
N THR A 64 7.17 -8.91 3.33
CA THR A 64 7.32 -7.46 3.37
C THR A 64 5.97 -6.78 3.69
N SER A 65 4.90 -7.20 3.02
CA SER A 65 3.55 -6.66 3.25
C SER A 65 3.04 -6.95 4.65
N LEU A 66 3.25 -8.18 5.13
CA LEU A 66 2.85 -8.61 6.48
C LEU A 66 3.55 -7.78 7.55
N THR A 67 4.88 -7.70 7.49
CA THR A 67 5.67 -6.97 8.49
C THR A 67 5.42 -5.46 8.42
N LEU A 68 5.20 -4.90 7.22
CA LEU A 68 4.75 -3.52 7.05
C LEU A 68 3.40 -3.30 7.74
N GLY A 69 2.40 -4.12 7.46
CA GLY A 69 1.09 -4.00 8.07
C GLY A 69 1.14 -4.05 9.60
N LEU A 70 1.85 -5.03 10.15
CA LEU A 70 2.03 -5.16 11.60
C LEU A 70 2.81 -3.98 12.20
N SER A 71 3.81 -3.46 11.51
CA SER A 71 4.64 -2.34 11.98
C SER A 71 3.86 -1.02 12.09
N LEU A 72 2.75 -0.86 11.35
CA LEU A 72 1.89 0.33 11.48
C LEU A 72 1.31 0.50 12.89
N LEU A 73 1.06 -0.62 13.60
CA LEU A 73 0.57 -0.59 14.97
C LEU A 73 1.60 0.00 15.94
N LEU A 74 2.88 -0.09 15.61
CA LEU A 74 3.99 0.37 16.43
C LEU A 74 4.47 1.77 16.04
N HIS A 75 4.58 2.03 14.73
CA HIS A 75 5.16 3.29 14.24
C HIS A 75 4.31 4.52 14.56
N GLY A 76 2.98 4.40 14.57
CA GLY A 76 2.10 5.48 14.97
C GLY A 76 2.41 5.97 16.39
N PRO A 77 2.25 5.12 17.43
CA PRO A 77 2.58 5.45 18.81
C PRO A 77 4.03 5.89 19.04
N LEU A 78 5.00 5.23 18.39
CA LEU A 78 6.40 5.63 18.48
C LEU A 78 6.63 7.05 17.95
N SER A 79 6.00 7.37 16.82
CA SER A 79 6.05 8.70 16.23
C SER A 79 5.36 9.76 17.10
N ASP A 80 4.30 9.41 17.83
CA ASP A 80 3.63 10.27 18.79
C ASP A 80 4.49 10.56 20.04
N ALA A 81 5.36 9.63 20.40
CA ALA A 81 6.24 9.79 21.57
C ALA A 81 7.57 10.48 21.25
N PHE A 82 8.23 10.08 20.15
CA PHE A 82 9.60 10.50 19.85
C PHE A 82 9.70 11.58 18.76
N GLY A 83 8.57 12.00 18.17
CA GLY A 83 8.52 12.97 17.09
C GLY A 83 8.40 12.33 15.70
N ARG A 84 8.10 13.15 14.71
CA ARG A 84 7.79 12.67 13.35
C ARG A 84 9.02 12.51 12.47
N ARG A 85 9.96 13.46 12.56
CA ARG A 85 11.09 13.59 11.64
C ARG A 85 12.15 12.49 11.81
N ALA A 86 12.61 12.24 13.05
CA ALA A 86 13.70 11.29 13.29
C ALA A 86 13.32 9.85 12.93
N PRO A 87 12.14 9.29 13.36
CA PRO A 87 11.74 7.95 12.96
C PRO A 87 11.63 7.80 11.43
N LEU A 88 11.13 8.82 10.72
CA LEU A 88 11.01 8.79 9.27
C LEU A 88 12.38 8.67 8.59
N ILE A 89 13.35 9.50 8.97
CA ILE A 89 14.71 9.47 8.40
C ILE A 89 15.41 8.14 8.72
N ILE A 90 15.28 7.63 9.95
CA ILE A 90 15.86 6.34 10.36
C ILE A 90 15.23 5.19 9.55
N GLY A 91 13.89 5.16 9.42
CA GLY A 91 13.21 4.14 8.62
C GLY A 91 13.61 4.16 7.16
N MET A 92 13.77 5.35 6.56
CA MET A 92 14.26 5.50 5.20
C MET A 92 15.74 5.04 5.05
N ALA A 93 16.59 5.36 6.01
CA ALA A 93 17.99 4.91 6.00
C ALA A 93 18.08 3.38 6.10
N LEU A 94 17.29 2.76 7.00
CA LEU A 94 17.18 1.31 7.10
C LEU A 94 16.64 0.70 5.80
N THR A 95 15.65 1.33 5.17
CA THR A 95 15.13 0.92 3.86
C THR A 95 16.24 0.87 2.81
N ALA A 96 17.04 1.93 2.71
CA ALA A 96 18.15 2.00 1.76
C ALA A 96 19.21 0.92 2.02
N LEU A 97 19.63 0.75 3.28
CA LEU A 97 20.65 -0.22 3.68
C LEU A 97 20.18 -1.67 3.45
N LEU A 98 18.94 -2.00 3.83
CA LEU A 98 18.36 -3.33 3.60
C LEU A 98 18.23 -3.63 2.10
N THR A 99 17.86 -2.63 1.29
CA THR A 99 17.77 -2.80 -0.17
C THR A 99 19.14 -3.00 -0.79
N LEU A 100 20.16 -2.23 -0.38
CA LEU A 100 21.55 -2.48 -0.80
C LEU A 100 22.03 -3.87 -0.37
N GLY A 101 21.69 -4.31 0.84
CA GLY A 101 22.02 -5.65 1.35
C GLY A 101 21.45 -6.78 0.50
N MET A 102 20.26 -6.58 -0.13
CA MET A 102 19.67 -7.59 -1.03
C MET A 102 20.52 -7.86 -2.28
N ALA A 103 21.30 -6.89 -2.74
CA ALA A 103 22.21 -7.08 -3.86
C ALA A 103 23.30 -8.14 -3.57
N PHE A 104 23.56 -8.41 -2.31
CA PHE A 104 24.55 -9.36 -1.83
C PHE A 104 23.92 -10.61 -1.17
N ALA A 105 22.62 -10.81 -1.35
CA ALA A 105 21.91 -11.96 -0.80
C ALA A 105 22.36 -13.26 -1.50
N GLY A 106 23.20 -14.05 -0.85
CA GLY A 106 23.73 -15.30 -1.38
C GLY A 106 22.70 -16.46 -1.42
N SER A 107 21.52 -16.29 -0.82
CA SER A 107 20.44 -17.27 -0.81
C SER A 107 19.06 -16.62 -0.88
N PHE A 108 18.08 -17.40 -1.35
CA PHE A 108 16.67 -16.97 -1.33
C PHE A 108 16.19 -16.68 0.10
N THR A 109 16.59 -17.48 1.07
CA THR A 109 16.24 -17.30 2.49
C THR A 109 16.73 -15.94 3.00
N THR A 110 17.98 -15.55 2.69
CA THR A 110 18.55 -14.25 3.04
C THR A 110 17.75 -13.12 2.40
N LEU A 111 17.41 -13.22 1.11
CA LEU A 111 16.58 -12.24 0.40
C LEU A 111 15.24 -12.04 1.11
N VAL A 112 14.56 -13.12 1.47
CA VAL A 112 13.24 -13.09 2.12
C VAL A 112 13.30 -12.44 3.50
N TRP A 113 14.31 -12.73 4.31
CA TRP A 113 14.47 -12.09 5.63
C TRP A 113 14.82 -10.60 5.53
N LEU A 114 15.67 -10.22 4.57
CA LEU A 114 15.92 -8.79 4.28
C LEU A 114 14.64 -8.08 3.84
N ARG A 115 13.81 -8.74 3.02
CA ARG A 115 12.49 -8.24 2.62
C ARG A 115 11.51 -8.12 3.80
N ALA A 116 11.53 -9.06 4.73
CA ALA A 116 10.72 -8.99 5.95
C ALA A 116 11.16 -7.83 6.85
N ALA A 117 12.46 -7.66 7.07
CA ALA A 117 13.02 -6.52 7.80
C ALA A 117 12.70 -5.18 7.11
N LEU A 118 12.78 -5.15 5.77
CA LEU A 118 12.41 -3.99 4.97
C LEU A 118 10.97 -3.56 5.22
N GLY A 119 10.02 -4.49 5.32
CA GLY A 119 8.61 -4.16 5.59
C GLY A 119 8.43 -3.39 6.90
N ILE A 120 9.19 -3.74 7.95
CA ILE A 120 9.16 -3.00 9.21
C ILE A 120 9.62 -1.56 8.99
N ALA A 121 10.73 -1.35 8.28
CA ALA A 121 11.25 -0.02 7.99
C ALA A 121 10.30 0.83 7.13
N LEU A 122 9.65 0.21 6.14
CA LEU A 122 8.70 0.89 5.22
C LEU A 122 7.45 1.41 5.94
N GLY A 123 6.99 0.76 7.01
CA GLY A 123 5.77 1.15 7.72
C GLY A 123 5.84 2.51 8.41
N VAL A 124 7.05 3.07 8.61
CA VAL A 124 7.21 4.36 9.27
C VAL A 124 6.55 5.51 8.50
N LEU A 125 6.66 5.55 7.17
CA LEU A 125 6.12 6.65 6.38
C LEU A 125 4.59 6.72 6.41
N PRO A 126 3.82 5.67 6.05
CA PRO A 126 2.36 5.72 6.08
C PRO A 126 1.82 5.97 7.50
N ALA A 127 2.54 5.56 8.55
CA ALA A 127 2.16 5.84 9.92
C ALA A 127 2.39 7.29 10.35
N THR A 128 3.37 7.99 9.77
CA THR A 128 3.82 9.30 10.27
C THR A 128 3.54 10.48 9.36
N ALA A 129 3.44 10.26 8.03
CA ALA A 129 3.38 11.35 7.05
C ALA A 129 2.18 12.30 7.25
N ILE A 130 0.98 11.75 7.40
CA ILE A 130 -0.24 12.56 7.58
C ILE A 130 -0.20 13.32 8.91
N ALA A 131 0.28 12.67 9.97
CA ALA A 131 0.44 13.30 11.28
C ALA A 131 1.48 14.44 11.23
N TYR A 132 2.63 14.22 10.57
CA TYR A 132 3.62 15.27 10.35
C TYR A 132 3.02 16.48 9.63
N LEU A 133 2.26 16.26 8.57
CA LEU A 133 1.61 17.33 7.82
C LEU A 133 0.60 18.10 8.71
N GLY A 134 -0.19 17.38 9.51
CA GLY A 134 -1.14 17.98 10.45
C GLY A 134 -0.48 18.83 11.53
N ASP A 135 0.68 18.35 12.06
CA ASP A 135 1.44 19.04 13.10
C ASP A 135 2.29 20.23 12.57
N SER A 136 2.46 20.33 11.24
CA SER A 136 3.39 21.29 10.63
C SER A 136 2.72 22.35 9.77
N MET A 137 1.51 22.11 9.23
CA MET A 137 0.96 22.92 8.17
C MET A 137 -0.37 23.59 8.53
N GLN A 138 -0.60 24.78 7.99
CA GLN A 138 -1.89 25.43 8.00
C GLN A 138 -2.92 24.62 7.20
N ARG A 139 -4.21 24.71 7.53
CA ARG A 139 -5.29 23.91 6.94
C ARG A 139 -5.34 23.94 5.41
N THR A 140 -5.10 25.10 4.81
CA THR A 140 -5.06 25.27 3.34
C THR A 140 -3.84 24.62 2.69
N ALA A 141 -2.68 24.67 3.36
CA ALA A 141 -1.45 24.02 2.93
C ALA A 141 -1.54 22.49 3.07
N LEU A 142 -2.15 21.99 4.16
CA LEU A 142 -2.32 20.58 4.47
C LEU A 142 -2.99 19.82 3.32
N VAL A 143 -4.12 20.31 2.80
CA VAL A 143 -4.85 19.64 1.70
C VAL A 143 -3.98 19.47 0.47
N SER A 144 -3.21 20.51 0.11
CA SER A 144 -2.30 20.46 -1.05
C SER A 144 -1.12 19.50 -0.82
N ALA A 145 -0.54 19.50 0.38
CA ALA A 145 0.59 18.63 0.73
C ALA A 145 0.18 17.16 0.81
N VAL A 146 -1.00 16.84 1.34
CA VAL A 146 -1.56 15.48 1.33
C VAL A 146 -1.76 14.99 -0.11
N GLY A 147 -2.27 15.85 -1.00
CA GLY A 147 -2.39 15.51 -2.42
C GLY A 147 -1.06 15.18 -3.07
N LEU A 148 -0.01 15.96 -2.81
CA LEU A 148 1.36 15.71 -3.30
C LEU A 148 1.93 14.40 -2.72
N TYR A 149 1.74 14.15 -1.43
CA TYR A 149 2.15 12.91 -0.77
C TYR A 149 1.50 11.68 -1.43
N ILE A 150 0.17 11.71 -1.64
CA ILE A 150 -0.56 10.61 -2.29
C ILE A 150 -0.10 10.43 -3.75
N GLY A 151 0.12 11.54 -4.48
CA GLY A 151 0.72 11.49 -5.82
C GLY A 151 2.10 10.83 -5.81
N GLY A 152 2.93 11.16 -4.82
CA GLY A 152 4.22 10.52 -4.59
C GLY A 152 4.13 9.00 -4.36
N ASN A 153 3.12 8.55 -3.59
CA ASN A 153 2.88 7.11 -3.36
C ASN A 153 2.58 6.39 -4.68
N THR A 154 1.73 6.97 -5.52
CA THR A 154 1.34 6.40 -6.82
C THR A 154 2.55 6.32 -7.76
N VAL A 155 3.28 7.43 -7.89
CA VAL A 155 4.48 7.50 -8.75
C VAL A 155 5.58 6.56 -8.24
N GLY A 156 5.80 6.51 -6.92
CA GLY A 156 6.77 5.59 -6.31
C GLY A 156 6.41 4.12 -6.59
N GLY A 157 5.15 3.77 -6.39
CA GLY A 157 4.67 2.40 -6.61
C GLY A 157 4.74 1.95 -8.06
N ALA A 158 4.34 2.79 -9.02
CA ALA A 158 4.44 2.50 -10.44
C ALA A 158 5.90 2.56 -10.91
N GLY A 159 6.62 3.64 -10.56
CA GLY A 159 8.01 3.85 -10.93
C GLY A 159 8.95 2.76 -10.43
N GLY A 160 8.75 2.28 -9.21
CA GLY A 160 9.54 1.16 -8.66
C GLY A 160 9.39 -0.11 -9.50
N ARG A 161 8.16 -0.45 -9.91
CA ARG A 161 7.91 -1.62 -10.76
C ARG A 161 8.50 -1.46 -12.16
N LEU A 162 8.32 -0.29 -12.77
CA LEU A 162 8.86 0.01 -14.10
C LEU A 162 10.39 -0.02 -14.10
N LEU A 163 11.01 0.70 -13.15
CA LEU A 163 12.46 0.74 -13.02
C LEU A 163 13.01 -0.67 -12.71
N GLY A 164 12.41 -1.36 -11.75
CA GLY A 164 12.84 -2.70 -11.36
C GLY A 164 12.75 -3.69 -12.51
N GLY A 165 11.63 -3.73 -13.22
CA GLY A 165 11.44 -4.58 -14.38
C GLY A 165 12.44 -4.29 -15.48
N PHE A 166 12.60 -3.02 -15.88
CA PHE A 166 13.53 -2.61 -16.93
C PHE A 166 14.99 -2.93 -16.57
N VAL A 167 15.43 -2.56 -15.37
CA VAL A 167 16.81 -2.83 -14.93
C VAL A 167 17.08 -4.34 -14.82
N ALA A 168 16.12 -5.11 -14.29
CA ALA A 168 16.28 -6.56 -14.17
C ALA A 168 16.45 -7.25 -15.53
N GLU A 169 15.69 -6.80 -16.54
CA GLU A 169 15.72 -7.37 -17.89
C GLU A 169 17.06 -7.12 -18.60
N HIS A 170 17.66 -5.91 -18.41
CA HIS A 170 18.86 -5.51 -19.16
C HIS A 170 20.17 -5.70 -18.39
N VAL A 171 20.14 -5.58 -17.06
CA VAL A 171 21.35 -5.58 -16.21
C VAL A 171 21.33 -6.69 -15.17
N GLY A 172 20.14 -7.21 -14.82
CA GLY A 172 19.97 -8.30 -13.86
C GLY A 172 19.48 -7.86 -12.49
N LEU A 173 19.10 -8.87 -11.67
CA LEU A 173 18.45 -8.69 -10.38
C LEU A 173 19.31 -7.90 -9.37
N GLN A 174 20.61 -8.17 -9.33
CA GLN A 174 21.55 -7.50 -8.43
C GLN A 174 21.58 -5.98 -8.67
N ALA A 175 21.62 -5.57 -9.93
CA ALA A 175 21.65 -4.17 -10.32
C ALA A 175 20.39 -3.42 -9.88
N VAL A 176 19.22 -4.07 -9.86
CA VAL A 176 17.98 -3.47 -9.33
C VAL A 176 18.16 -3.03 -7.89
N PHE A 177 18.66 -3.92 -7.04
CA PHE A 177 18.84 -3.62 -5.62
C PHE A 177 19.92 -2.57 -5.37
N LEU A 178 21.01 -2.56 -6.16
CA LEU A 178 22.04 -1.52 -6.08
C LEU A 178 21.48 -0.15 -6.48
N ILE A 179 20.80 -0.05 -7.63
CA ILE A 179 20.27 1.22 -8.15
C ILE A 179 19.17 1.76 -7.23
N VAL A 180 18.21 0.91 -6.85
CA VAL A 180 17.10 1.32 -5.97
C VAL A 180 17.61 1.65 -4.58
N GLY A 181 18.54 0.88 -4.05
CA GLY A 181 19.14 1.13 -2.72
C GLY A 181 19.97 2.40 -2.68
N ALA A 182 20.83 2.64 -3.68
CA ALA A 182 21.61 3.87 -3.80
C ALA A 182 20.69 5.10 -4.00
N GLY A 183 19.69 5.00 -4.86
CA GLY A 183 18.68 6.04 -5.06
C GLY A 183 17.91 6.34 -3.76
N SER A 184 17.55 5.28 -3.01
CA SER A 184 16.91 5.44 -1.71
C SER A 184 17.80 6.14 -0.69
N LEU A 185 19.11 5.86 -0.68
CA LEU A 185 20.07 6.54 0.19
C LEU A 185 20.18 8.02 -0.16
N LEU A 186 20.31 8.36 -1.44
CA LEU A 186 20.36 9.75 -1.90
C LEU A 186 19.08 10.51 -1.55
N CYS A 187 17.91 9.90 -1.77
CA CYS A 187 16.63 10.47 -1.36
C CYS A 187 16.56 10.66 0.17
N THR A 188 17.08 9.71 0.95
CA THR A 188 17.11 9.81 2.41
C THR A 188 17.95 11.01 2.87
N LEU A 189 19.12 11.21 2.28
CA LEU A 189 19.97 12.38 2.53
C LEU A 189 19.25 13.69 2.17
N ALA A 190 18.60 13.72 1.01
CA ALA A 190 17.80 14.87 0.59
C ALA A 190 16.65 15.15 1.58
N VAL A 191 15.94 14.13 2.02
CA VAL A 191 14.86 14.27 3.03
C VAL A 191 15.41 14.77 4.36
N ALA A 192 16.55 14.27 4.81
CA ALA A 192 17.19 14.71 6.03
C ALA A 192 17.56 16.21 6.01
N LEU A 193 17.93 16.74 4.85
CA LEU A 193 18.24 18.16 4.65
C LEU A 193 16.99 19.04 4.44
N LEU A 194 15.97 18.49 3.76
CA LEU A 194 14.80 19.27 3.35
C LEU A 194 13.68 19.29 4.40
N LEU A 195 13.46 18.18 5.12
CA LEU A 195 12.31 18.03 6.00
C LEU A 195 12.47 18.88 7.27
N PRO A 196 11.64 19.92 7.48
CA PRO A 196 11.67 20.71 8.72
C PRO A 196 11.22 19.86 9.94
N ALA A 197 11.56 20.31 11.13
CA ALA A 197 10.95 19.79 12.36
C ALA A 197 9.45 20.16 12.39
N ALA A 198 8.62 19.31 13.00
CA ALA A 198 7.19 19.61 13.17
C ALA A 198 7.03 20.68 14.26
N SER A 199 6.51 21.87 13.89
CA SER A 199 6.47 23.04 14.77
C SER A 199 5.44 22.93 15.91
N ALA A 200 4.35 22.20 15.69
CA ALA A 200 3.28 22.01 16.70
C ALA A 200 3.31 20.61 17.34
N PHE A 201 4.38 19.85 17.14
CA PHE A 201 4.51 18.52 17.75
C PHE A 201 4.54 18.59 19.28
N ARG A 202 3.70 17.80 19.92
CA ARG A 202 3.66 17.61 21.38
C ARG A 202 3.85 16.13 21.69
N PRO A 203 4.91 15.74 22.41
CA PRO A 203 5.13 14.35 22.80
C PRO A 203 3.97 13.79 23.59
N GLN A 204 3.51 12.60 23.22
CA GLN A 204 2.50 11.86 23.98
C GLN A 204 3.15 10.70 24.72
N ARG A 205 2.68 10.41 25.94
CA ARG A 205 3.17 9.26 26.70
C ARG A 205 2.68 7.97 26.03
N LEU A 206 3.62 7.05 25.81
CA LEU A 206 3.29 5.71 25.36
C LEU A 206 2.48 5.00 26.43
N SER A 207 1.23 4.64 26.11
CA SER A 207 0.37 3.85 26.94
C SER A 207 -0.10 2.62 26.15
N LEU A 208 0.56 1.48 26.38
CA LEU A 208 0.18 0.24 25.70
C LEU A 208 -1.28 -0.15 25.98
N GLY A 209 -1.73 0.01 27.23
CA GLY A 209 -3.14 -0.25 27.60
C GLY A 209 -4.12 0.66 26.85
N GLY A 210 -3.81 1.96 26.73
CA GLY A 210 -4.65 2.90 25.95
C GLY A 210 -4.68 2.58 24.45
N ILE A 211 -3.55 2.21 23.87
CA ILE A 211 -3.44 1.83 22.46
C ILE A 211 -4.25 0.55 22.19
N LEU A 212 -4.03 -0.50 22.99
CA LEU A 212 -4.76 -1.77 22.86
C LEU A 212 -6.26 -1.60 23.11
N GLY A 213 -6.64 -0.78 24.10
CA GLY A 213 -8.05 -0.45 24.38
C GLY A 213 -8.73 0.25 23.21
N THR A 214 -8.04 1.20 22.56
CA THR A 214 -8.56 1.90 21.37
C THR A 214 -8.74 0.92 20.21
N PHE A 215 -7.75 0.05 19.93
CA PHE A 215 -7.88 -0.96 18.88
C PHE A 215 -9.00 -1.97 19.18
N ALA A 216 -9.13 -2.44 20.42
CA ALA A 216 -10.21 -3.33 20.83
C ALA A 216 -11.59 -2.70 20.64
N SER A 217 -11.75 -1.41 20.99
CA SER A 217 -13.00 -0.67 20.79
C SER A 217 -13.38 -0.55 19.31
N HIS A 218 -12.40 -0.32 18.41
CA HIS A 218 -12.64 -0.28 16.98
C HIS A 218 -12.98 -1.65 16.38
N LEU A 219 -12.32 -2.71 16.84
CA LEU A 219 -12.64 -4.09 16.41
C LEU A 219 -14.02 -4.56 16.90
N GLY A 220 -14.47 -4.09 18.05
CA GLY A 220 -15.84 -4.32 18.56
C GLY A 220 -16.91 -3.49 17.87
N ASN A 221 -16.53 -2.50 17.06
CA ASN A 221 -17.50 -1.61 16.41
C ASN A 221 -18.11 -2.26 15.16
N ARG A 222 -19.43 -2.53 15.23
CA ARG A 222 -20.19 -3.18 14.15
C ARG A 222 -20.25 -2.38 12.83
N ALA A 223 -20.02 -1.07 12.87
CA ALA A 223 -19.97 -0.25 11.66
C ALA A 223 -18.57 -0.25 11.00
N LEU A 224 -17.50 -0.49 11.77
CA LEU A 224 -16.11 -0.44 11.28
C LEU A 224 -15.60 -1.81 10.82
N LEU A 225 -15.91 -2.88 11.60
CA LEU A 225 -15.37 -4.22 11.32
C LEU A 225 -15.66 -4.72 9.90
N PRO A 226 -16.90 -4.59 9.35
CA PRO A 226 -17.15 -4.99 7.97
C PRO A 226 -16.29 -4.21 6.96
N ALA A 227 -16.07 -2.91 7.18
CA ALA A 227 -15.24 -2.09 6.30
C ALA A 227 -13.75 -2.51 6.34
N TYR A 228 -13.23 -2.93 7.51
CA TYR A 228 -11.89 -3.52 7.63
C TYR A 228 -11.78 -4.81 6.84
N LEU A 229 -12.76 -5.71 6.99
CA LEU A 229 -12.81 -6.97 6.25
C LEU A 229 -12.90 -6.73 4.74
N ILE A 230 -13.76 -5.80 4.30
CA ILE A 230 -13.87 -5.42 2.88
C ILE A 230 -12.52 -4.95 2.35
N GLY A 231 -11.81 -4.08 3.06
CA GLY A 231 -10.49 -3.61 2.66
C GLY A 231 -9.47 -4.74 2.54
N GLY A 232 -9.44 -5.64 3.53
CA GLY A 232 -8.55 -6.80 3.57
C GLY A 232 -8.83 -7.79 2.43
N LEU A 233 -10.09 -8.22 2.28
CA LEU A 233 -10.51 -9.16 1.24
C LEU A 233 -10.33 -8.58 -0.17
N ASN A 234 -10.58 -7.28 -0.34
CA ASN A 234 -10.38 -6.59 -1.60
C ASN A 234 -8.90 -6.62 -2.03
N PHE A 235 -7.98 -6.30 -1.11
CA PHE A 235 -6.54 -6.32 -1.41
C PHE A 235 -5.97 -7.73 -1.48
N MET A 236 -6.54 -8.68 -0.71
CA MET A 236 -6.24 -10.10 -0.79
C MET A 236 -6.34 -10.62 -2.23
N VAL A 237 -7.41 -10.26 -2.94
CA VAL A 237 -7.58 -10.63 -4.33
C VAL A 237 -6.70 -9.80 -5.24
N PHE A 238 -6.75 -8.47 -5.13
CA PHE A 238 -6.12 -7.56 -6.09
C PHE A 238 -4.62 -7.79 -6.25
N ILE A 239 -3.87 -7.74 -5.16
CA ILE A 239 -2.41 -7.81 -5.25
C ILE A 239 -1.92 -9.21 -5.66
N ASN A 240 -2.63 -10.26 -5.21
CA ASN A 240 -2.26 -11.62 -5.55
C ASN A 240 -2.67 -12.01 -6.98
N LEU A 241 -3.75 -11.44 -7.51
CA LEU A 241 -4.07 -11.53 -8.94
C LEU A 241 -2.91 -10.99 -9.79
N TYR A 242 -2.40 -9.80 -9.46
CA TYR A 242 -1.24 -9.25 -10.17
C TYR A 242 0.02 -10.09 -9.96
N THR A 243 0.18 -10.72 -8.80
CA THR A 243 1.28 -11.68 -8.56
C THR A 243 1.17 -12.88 -9.50
N PHE A 244 0.04 -13.57 -9.54
CA PHE A 244 -0.11 -14.77 -10.38
C PHE A 244 -0.15 -14.45 -11.87
N ILE A 245 -0.70 -13.30 -12.29
CA ILE A 245 -0.70 -12.92 -13.71
C ILE A 245 0.72 -12.66 -14.23
N THR A 246 1.66 -12.17 -13.41
CA THR A 246 3.06 -12.04 -13.84
C THR A 246 3.68 -13.39 -14.13
N PHE A 247 3.39 -14.41 -13.34
CA PHE A 247 3.85 -15.78 -13.62
C PHE A 247 3.16 -16.37 -14.87
N ARG A 248 1.85 -16.13 -15.06
CA ARG A 248 1.15 -16.57 -16.27
C ARG A 248 1.78 -15.96 -17.52
N LEU A 249 1.99 -14.65 -17.52
CA LEU A 249 2.46 -13.92 -18.70
C LEU A 249 3.98 -14.06 -18.95
N SER A 250 4.75 -14.50 -17.94
CA SER A 250 6.15 -14.86 -18.14
C SER A 250 6.36 -16.25 -18.76
N ALA A 251 5.30 -17.09 -18.77
CA ALA A 251 5.30 -18.40 -19.41
C ALA A 251 4.78 -18.32 -20.86
N GLU A 252 4.89 -19.46 -21.57
CA GLU A 252 4.26 -19.59 -22.90
C GLU A 252 2.74 -19.37 -22.85
N PRO A 253 2.13 -18.80 -23.88
CA PRO A 253 2.73 -18.36 -25.16
C PRO A 253 3.32 -16.95 -25.15
N TRP A 254 3.17 -16.16 -24.06
CA TRP A 254 3.52 -14.72 -24.05
C TRP A 254 5.01 -14.47 -23.78
N GLN A 255 5.64 -15.21 -22.88
CA GLN A 255 7.05 -15.11 -22.51
C GLN A 255 7.52 -13.67 -22.23
N LEU A 256 6.67 -12.88 -21.53
CA LEU A 256 6.99 -11.48 -21.24
C LEU A 256 8.16 -11.37 -20.27
N GLY A 257 9.15 -10.56 -20.63
CA GLY A 257 10.27 -10.20 -19.76
C GLY A 257 9.85 -9.28 -18.59
N ALA A 258 10.74 -9.10 -17.64
CA ALA A 258 10.47 -8.33 -16.41
C ALA A 258 10.07 -6.87 -16.70
N GLY A 259 10.63 -6.23 -17.72
CA GLY A 259 10.27 -4.88 -18.16
C GLY A 259 8.83 -4.81 -18.62
N SER A 260 8.42 -5.71 -19.52
CA SER A 260 7.05 -5.81 -20.02
C SER A 260 6.05 -6.13 -18.90
N LEU A 261 6.41 -7.02 -17.97
CA LEU A 261 5.62 -7.30 -16.77
C LEU A 261 5.49 -6.06 -15.88
N GLY A 262 6.52 -5.23 -15.79
CA GLY A 262 6.47 -3.93 -15.10
C GLY A 262 5.43 -2.98 -15.70
N LEU A 263 5.29 -2.96 -17.04
CA LEU A 263 4.30 -2.12 -17.75
C LEU A 263 2.85 -2.48 -17.41
N LEU A 264 2.54 -3.74 -17.04
CA LEU A 264 1.18 -4.14 -16.63
C LEU A 264 0.66 -3.29 -15.47
N PHE A 265 1.54 -2.80 -14.60
CA PHE A 265 1.16 -1.98 -13.46
C PHE A 265 0.74 -0.55 -13.82
N LEU A 266 0.92 -0.12 -15.07
CA LEU A 266 0.31 1.13 -15.57
C LEU A 266 -1.22 1.07 -15.58
N THR A 267 -1.82 -0.12 -15.59
CA THR A 267 -3.28 -0.32 -15.40
C THR A 267 -3.79 0.27 -14.08
N TYR A 268 -2.91 0.46 -13.06
CA TYR A 268 -3.25 1.14 -11.80
C TYR A 268 -3.63 2.62 -11.99
N LEU A 269 -3.27 3.24 -13.11
CA LEU A 269 -3.73 4.59 -13.45
C LEU A 269 -5.25 4.68 -13.55
N ALA A 270 -5.91 3.62 -14.05
CA ALA A 270 -7.37 3.52 -14.04
C ALA A 270 -7.92 3.50 -12.60
N GLY A 271 -7.18 2.88 -11.68
CA GLY A 271 -7.48 2.91 -10.25
C GLY A 271 -7.37 4.31 -9.65
N THR A 272 -6.34 5.07 -10.01
CA THR A 272 -6.18 6.46 -9.56
C THR A 272 -7.35 7.32 -10.03
N LEU A 273 -7.80 7.13 -11.28
CA LEU A 273 -9.00 7.79 -11.80
C LEU A 273 -10.24 7.43 -10.98
N SER A 274 -10.48 6.13 -10.72
CA SER A 274 -11.65 5.69 -9.95
C SER A 274 -11.64 6.20 -8.50
N ALA A 275 -10.46 6.25 -7.87
CA ALA A 275 -10.29 6.81 -6.54
C ALA A 275 -10.66 8.31 -6.51
N SER A 276 -10.28 9.08 -7.53
CA SER A 276 -10.67 10.50 -7.64
C SER A 276 -12.18 10.69 -7.85
N LEU A 277 -12.82 9.77 -8.57
CA LEU A 277 -14.27 9.78 -8.81
C LEU A 277 -15.07 9.35 -7.57
N SER A 278 -14.46 8.57 -6.66
CA SER A 278 -15.14 8.09 -5.45
C SER A 278 -15.74 9.23 -4.60
N GLY A 279 -15.10 10.39 -4.56
CA GLY A 279 -15.59 11.57 -3.87
C GLY A 279 -16.93 12.11 -4.41
N ARG A 280 -17.28 11.80 -5.68
CA ARG A 280 -18.55 12.20 -6.31
C ARG A 280 -19.71 11.27 -5.97
N VAL A 281 -19.45 10.07 -5.46
CA VAL A 281 -20.48 9.08 -5.11
C VAL A 281 -21.34 9.55 -3.95
N GLY A 282 -20.81 10.44 -3.10
CA GLY A 282 -21.49 10.96 -1.92
C GLY A 282 -21.60 9.94 -0.77
N THR A 283 -21.74 10.45 0.45
CA THR A 283 -21.71 9.62 1.67
C THR A 283 -22.91 8.67 1.76
N GLY A 284 -24.10 9.09 1.33
CA GLY A 284 -25.31 8.25 1.34
C GLY A 284 -25.33 7.08 0.36
N ARG A 285 -24.39 7.03 -0.61
CA ARG A 285 -24.30 6.00 -1.63
C ARG A 285 -23.00 5.18 -1.57
N ALA A 286 -22.22 5.33 -0.51
CA ALA A 286 -20.91 4.68 -0.40
C ALA A 286 -21.00 3.16 -0.58
N THR A 287 -21.95 2.47 0.05
CA THR A 287 -22.16 1.03 -0.10
C THR A 287 -22.57 0.61 -1.51
N GLN A 288 -23.35 1.45 -2.22
CA GLN A 288 -23.65 1.21 -3.65
C GLN A 288 -22.39 1.33 -4.50
N GLY A 289 -21.57 2.36 -4.30
CA GLY A 289 -20.32 2.53 -5.01
C GLY A 289 -19.34 1.39 -4.77
N MET A 290 -19.24 0.90 -3.52
CA MET A 290 -18.44 -0.29 -3.20
C MET A 290 -18.95 -1.53 -3.95
N ALA A 291 -20.27 -1.75 -4.00
CA ALA A 291 -20.84 -2.90 -4.70
C ALA A 291 -20.55 -2.84 -6.22
N TRP A 292 -20.72 -1.68 -6.86
CA TRP A 292 -20.33 -1.49 -8.25
C TRP A 292 -18.84 -1.73 -8.47
N GLY A 293 -17.99 -1.27 -7.55
CA GLY A 293 -16.55 -1.54 -7.60
C GLY A 293 -16.24 -3.05 -7.59
N ILE A 294 -16.88 -3.82 -6.70
CA ILE A 294 -16.70 -5.28 -6.66
C ILE A 294 -17.22 -5.95 -7.94
N LEU A 295 -18.37 -5.55 -8.46
CA LEU A 295 -18.91 -6.12 -9.72
C LEU A 295 -17.97 -5.86 -10.90
N LEU A 296 -17.43 -4.64 -11.02
CA LEU A 296 -16.41 -4.33 -12.03
C LEU A 296 -15.13 -5.15 -11.83
N PHE A 297 -14.71 -5.35 -10.58
CA PHE A 297 -13.56 -6.18 -10.28
C PHE A 297 -13.79 -7.64 -10.71
N MET A 298 -14.97 -8.21 -10.40
CA MET A 298 -15.34 -9.56 -10.83
C MET A 298 -15.37 -9.66 -12.37
N LEU A 299 -15.95 -8.69 -13.06
CA LEU A 299 -15.95 -8.61 -14.51
C LEU A 299 -14.53 -8.60 -15.08
N GLY A 300 -13.66 -7.78 -14.51
CA GLY A 300 -12.24 -7.73 -14.87
C GLY A 300 -11.55 -9.09 -14.69
N CYS A 301 -11.81 -9.81 -13.59
CA CYS A 301 -11.29 -11.16 -13.38
C CYS A 301 -11.71 -12.11 -14.51
N LEU A 302 -12.98 -12.09 -14.89
CA LEU A 302 -13.50 -12.94 -15.99
C LEU A 302 -12.87 -12.60 -17.34
N ILE A 303 -12.70 -11.31 -17.66
CA ILE A 303 -12.05 -10.87 -18.91
C ILE A 303 -10.59 -11.38 -18.98
N THR A 304 -9.89 -11.45 -17.86
CA THR A 304 -8.51 -11.97 -17.83
C THR A 304 -8.39 -13.47 -18.12
N LEU A 305 -9.49 -14.21 -18.25
CA LEU A 305 -9.48 -15.63 -18.71
C LEU A 305 -9.10 -15.78 -20.17
N SER A 306 -9.22 -14.71 -20.94
CA SER A 306 -8.83 -14.71 -22.35
C SER A 306 -7.34 -15.03 -22.54
N ASP A 307 -7.01 -15.59 -23.71
CA ASP A 307 -5.62 -15.79 -24.15
C ASP A 307 -5.08 -14.59 -24.96
N GLN A 308 -5.93 -13.62 -25.25
CA GLN A 308 -5.53 -12.41 -25.97
C GLN A 308 -4.98 -11.37 -24.99
N LEU A 309 -3.71 -10.96 -25.16
CA LEU A 309 -3.01 -10.05 -24.25
C LEU A 309 -3.75 -8.71 -24.05
N TRP A 310 -4.35 -8.15 -25.12
CA TRP A 310 -5.09 -6.89 -25.01
C TRP A 310 -6.37 -7.02 -24.17
N LEU A 311 -7.05 -8.18 -24.19
CA LEU A 311 -8.19 -8.46 -23.31
C LEU A 311 -7.72 -8.65 -21.86
N ILE A 312 -6.60 -9.33 -21.64
CA ILE A 312 -5.99 -9.46 -20.30
C ILE A 312 -5.71 -8.06 -19.73
N ILE A 313 -5.09 -7.18 -20.51
CA ILE A 313 -4.80 -5.79 -20.09
C ILE A 313 -6.12 -5.04 -19.81
N GLY A 314 -7.14 -5.17 -20.67
CA GLY A 314 -8.48 -4.61 -20.45
C GLY A 314 -9.12 -5.10 -19.16
N GLY A 315 -9.02 -6.41 -18.87
CA GLY A 315 -9.46 -7.00 -17.61
C GLY A 315 -8.72 -6.44 -16.39
N LEU A 316 -7.40 -6.24 -16.49
CA LEU A 316 -6.60 -5.63 -15.42
C LEU A 316 -6.96 -4.15 -15.20
N ILE A 317 -7.31 -3.41 -16.24
CA ILE A 317 -7.83 -2.03 -16.13
C ILE A 317 -9.16 -2.04 -15.36
N CYS A 318 -10.10 -2.93 -15.70
CA CYS A 318 -11.36 -3.10 -14.97
C CYS A 318 -11.11 -3.50 -13.50
N ASN A 319 -10.18 -4.43 -13.26
CA ASN A 319 -9.78 -4.85 -11.91
C ASN A 319 -9.27 -3.67 -11.08
N ALA A 320 -8.34 -2.89 -11.64
CA ALA A 320 -7.79 -1.73 -10.96
C ALA A 320 -8.86 -0.68 -10.65
N PHE A 321 -9.72 -0.37 -11.63
CA PHE A 321 -10.82 0.58 -11.44
C PHE A 321 -11.76 0.13 -10.31
N GLY A 322 -12.24 -1.12 -10.35
CA GLY A 322 -13.17 -1.67 -9.36
C GLY A 322 -12.56 -1.77 -7.97
N PHE A 323 -11.32 -2.26 -7.88
CA PHE A 323 -10.57 -2.36 -6.64
C PHE A 323 -10.41 -1.00 -5.95
N PHE A 324 -9.86 0.00 -6.64
CA PHE A 324 -9.58 1.30 -6.04
C PHE A 324 -10.86 2.08 -5.70
N LEU A 325 -11.95 1.92 -6.47
CA LEU A 325 -13.25 2.50 -6.13
C LEU A 325 -13.74 1.96 -4.78
N THR A 326 -13.76 0.63 -4.63
CA THR A 326 -14.17 -0.02 -3.37
C THR A 326 -13.26 0.37 -2.22
N HIS A 327 -11.93 0.33 -2.42
CA HIS A 327 -10.94 0.68 -1.41
C HIS A 327 -11.10 2.12 -0.91
N SER A 328 -11.22 3.09 -1.82
CA SER A 328 -11.37 4.50 -1.47
C SER A 328 -12.64 4.77 -0.68
N LEU A 329 -13.77 4.17 -1.09
CA LEU A 329 -15.04 4.31 -0.40
C LEU A 329 -15.03 3.61 0.97
N ALA A 330 -14.42 2.42 1.10
CA ALA A 330 -14.32 1.71 2.37
C ALA A 330 -13.42 2.46 3.37
N ASN A 331 -12.29 2.99 2.93
CA ASN A 331 -11.40 3.80 3.77
C ASN A 331 -12.07 5.12 4.20
N SER A 332 -12.78 5.78 3.30
CA SER A 332 -13.59 6.97 3.61
C SER A 332 -14.68 6.66 4.64
N TRP A 333 -15.36 5.52 4.49
CA TRP A 333 -16.35 5.02 5.44
C TRP A 333 -15.76 4.88 6.85
N VAL A 334 -14.60 4.23 6.99
CA VAL A 334 -13.92 4.08 8.28
C VAL A 334 -13.67 5.44 8.93
N ASN A 335 -13.15 6.40 8.18
CA ASN A 335 -12.85 7.74 8.69
C ASN A 335 -14.11 8.52 9.11
N GLN A 336 -15.25 8.26 8.47
CA GLN A 336 -16.52 8.93 8.80
C GLN A 336 -17.22 8.28 10.01
N GLN A 337 -17.17 6.95 10.12
CA GLN A 337 -17.84 6.20 11.17
C GLN A 337 -17.04 6.11 12.48
N ALA A 338 -15.75 6.41 12.46
CA ALA A 338 -14.93 6.47 13.66
C ALA A 338 -15.28 7.69 14.49
N ALA A 339 -16.00 7.48 15.61
CA ALA A 339 -16.40 8.53 16.54
C ALA A 339 -15.20 9.14 17.29
N HIS A 340 -14.17 8.34 17.57
CA HIS A 340 -12.94 8.73 18.23
C HIS A 340 -11.75 7.99 17.61
N GLY A 341 -10.52 8.42 17.86
CA GLY A 341 -9.31 7.72 17.42
C GLY A 341 -9.24 7.46 15.91
N LYS A 342 -9.62 8.41 15.05
CA LYS A 342 -9.66 8.24 13.58
C LYS A 342 -8.34 7.72 13.01
N ALA A 343 -7.20 8.17 13.55
CA ALA A 343 -5.89 7.68 13.13
C ALA A 343 -5.73 6.18 13.42
N SER A 344 -6.13 5.72 14.62
CA SER A 344 -6.09 4.30 14.99
C SER A 344 -7.06 3.46 14.14
N ALA A 345 -8.25 3.99 13.82
CA ALA A 345 -9.20 3.33 12.93
C ALA A 345 -8.62 3.15 11.51
N SER A 346 -7.97 4.19 10.96
CA SER A 346 -7.28 4.11 9.66
C SER A 346 -6.08 3.18 9.68
N SER A 347 -5.34 3.14 10.79
CA SER A 347 -4.22 2.19 10.96
C SER A 347 -4.73 0.75 10.97
N LEU A 348 -5.82 0.45 11.67
CA LEU A 348 -6.45 -0.88 11.63
C LEU A 348 -6.93 -1.25 10.22
N TYR A 349 -7.54 -0.33 9.50
CA TYR A 349 -7.91 -0.58 8.11
C TYR A 349 -6.67 -0.99 7.28
N SER A 350 -5.56 -0.28 7.45
CA SER A 350 -4.30 -0.60 6.76
C SER A 350 -3.71 -1.94 7.20
N VAL A 351 -3.82 -2.31 8.47
CA VAL A 351 -3.40 -3.63 8.97
C VAL A 351 -4.21 -4.74 8.29
N PHE A 352 -5.54 -4.63 8.26
CA PHE A 352 -6.39 -5.61 7.56
C PHE A 352 -6.06 -5.68 6.07
N TYR A 353 -5.81 -4.54 5.45
CA TYR A 353 -5.42 -4.43 4.05
C TYR A 353 -4.14 -5.21 3.75
N TYR A 354 -3.04 -4.97 4.48
CA TYR A 354 -1.77 -5.67 4.27
C TYR A 354 -1.80 -7.14 4.74
N LEU A 355 -2.57 -7.45 5.79
CA LEU A 355 -2.81 -8.83 6.21
C LEU A 355 -3.55 -9.62 5.12
N GLY A 356 -4.56 -9.01 4.49
CA GLY A 356 -5.24 -9.59 3.33
C GLY A 356 -4.26 -9.92 2.21
N ALA A 357 -3.37 -8.97 1.85
CA ALA A 357 -2.33 -9.22 0.86
C ALA A 357 -1.46 -10.44 1.21
N ALA A 358 -1.04 -10.54 2.48
CA ALA A 358 -0.17 -11.62 2.93
C ALA A 358 -0.89 -12.99 2.97
N VAL A 359 -2.14 -13.04 3.42
CA VAL A 359 -2.92 -14.29 3.48
C VAL A 359 -3.33 -14.76 2.09
N GLY A 360 -3.58 -13.83 1.17
CA GLY A 360 -4.12 -14.12 -0.15
C GLY A 360 -3.25 -15.01 -1.01
N ILE A 361 -1.93 -14.91 -0.90
CA ILE A 361 -1.04 -15.78 -1.67
C ILE A 361 -1.19 -17.25 -1.25
N TYR A 362 -1.30 -17.51 0.05
CA TYR A 362 -1.48 -18.87 0.57
C TYR A 362 -2.86 -19.43 0.24
N TYR A 363 -3.88 -18.58 0.18
CA TYR A 363 -5.23 -18.96 -0.24
C TYR A 363 -5.28 -19.29 -1.74
N LEU A 364 -4.65 -18.50 -2.60
CA LEU A 364 -4.72 -18.67 -4.06
C LEU A 364 -3.68 -19.68 -4.60
N ALA A 365 -2.59 -19.95 -3.90
CA ALA A 365 -1.57 -20.90 -4.36
C ALA A 365 -2.08 -22.34 -4.58
N PRO A 366 -2.99 -22.91 -3.77
CA PRO A 366 -3.63 -24.20 -4.07
C PRO A 366 -4.40 -24.19 -5.40
N PHE A 367 -5.15 -23.10 -5.68
CA PHE A 367 -5.89 -22.93 -6.94
C PHE A 367 -4.92 -22.86 -8.13
N TRP A 368 -3.81 -22.12 -8.00
CA TRP A 368 -2.78 -22.06 -9.02
C TRP A 368 -2.20 -23.43 -9.35
N ARG A 369 -1.91 -24.24 -8.32
CA ARG A 369 -1.39 -25.58 -8.50
C ARG A 369 -2.42 -26.56 -9.10
N LEU A 370 -3.71 -26.35 -8.81
CA LEU A 370 -4.79 -27.24 -9.26
C LEU A 370 -5.04 -27.12 -10.77
N ALA A 371 -5.26 -25.90 -11.27
CA ALA A 371 -5.61 -25.67 -12.67
C ALA A 371 -5.13 -24.29 -13.19
N GLY A 372 -4.03 -23.75 -12.65
CA GLY A 372 -3.42 -22.52 -13.12
C GLY A 372 -4.33 -21.29 -12.99
N TRP A 373 -4.26 -20.42 -13.99
CA TRP A 373 -4.96 -19.14 -13.97
C TRP A 373 -6.49 -19.23 -13.84
N PRO A 374 -7.21 -20.11 -14.57
CA PRO A 374 -8.65 -20.23 -14.40
C PRO A 374 -9.08 -20.53 -12.96
N ALA A 375 -8.35 -21.39 -12.26
CA ALA A 375 -8.65 -21.70 -10.87
C ALA A 375 -8.34 -20.52 -9.94
N VAL A 376 -7.26 -19.76 -10.17
CA VAL A 376 -6.97 -18.50 -9.43
C VAL A 376 -8.11 -17.50 -9.59
N VAL A 377 -8.63 -17.33 -10.81
CA VAL A 377 -9.81 -16.49 -11.05
C VAL A 377 -11.02 -17.02 -10.29
N GLY A 378 -11.29 -18.30 -10.32
CA GLY A 378 -12.38 -18.93 -9.55
C GLY A 378 -12.25 -18.67 -8.04
N GLY A 379 -11.08 -18.92 -7.46
CA GLY A 379 -10.79 -18.62 -6.05
C GLY A 379 -10.96 -17.14 -5.72
N SER A 380 -10.54 -16.25 -6.62
CA SER A 380 -10.71 -14.80 -6.48
C SER A 380 -12.18 -14.39 -6.47
N LEU A 381 -12.99 -14.94 -7.38
CA LEU A 381 -14.42 -14.68 -7.44
C LEU A 381 -15.15 -15.12 -6.16
N LEU A 382 -14.76 -16.24 -5.55
CA LEU A 382 -15.33 -16.69 -4.27
C LEU A 382 -15.14 -15.62 -3.18
N ILE A 383 -13.93 -15.07 -3.04
CA ILE A 383 -13.64 -13.99 -2.08
C ILE A 383 -14.41 -12.71 -2.43
N LEU A 384 -14.51 -12.36 -3.72
CA LEU A 384 -15.27 -11.16 -4.14
C LEU A 384 -16.77 -11.31 -3.89
N VAL A 385 -17.35 -12.52 -3.98
CA VAL A 385 -18.74 -12.79 -3.58
C VAL A 385 -18.92 -12.58 -2.07
N VAL A 386 -17.99 -13.07 -1.24
CA VAL A 386 -18.01 -12.80 0.21
C VAL A 386 -17.93 -11.30 0.48
N ASN A 387 -17.05 -10.61 -0.24
CA ASN A 387 -16.88 -9.16 -0.12
C ASN A 387 -18.18 -8.41 -0.49
N LEU A 388 -18.84 -8.81 -1.58
CA LEU A 388 -20.14 -8.26 -1.98
C LEU A 388 -21.22 -8.53 -0.93
N ALA A 389 -21.24 -9.72 -0.34
CA ALA A 389 -22.19 -10.07 0.74
C ALA A 389 -22.00 -9.18 1.97
N LEU A 390 -20.76 -8.89 2.37
CA LEU A 390 -20.45 -7.94 3.47
C LEU A 390 -20.96 -6.53 3.15
N ILE A 391 -20.78 -6.05 1.92
CA ILE A 391 -21.28 -4.74 1.49
C ILE A 391 -22.81 -4.69 1.56
N LEU A 392 -23.48 -5.73 1.09
CA LEU A 392 -24.95 -5.83 1.15
C LEU A 392 -25.46 -5.91 2.59
N TYR A 393 -24.74 -6.60 3.48
CA TYR A 393 -25.02 -6.61 4.91
C TYR A 393 -24.92 -5.18 5.51
N MET A 394 -23.83 -4.44 5.23
CA MET A 394 -23.69 -3.05 5.67
C MET A 394 -24.85 -2.17 5.17
N ARG A 395 -25.25 -2.33 3.92
CA ARG A 395 -26.37 -1.58 3.32
C ARG A 395 -27.68 -1.85 4.04
N ARG A 396 -27.96 -3.13 4.39
CA ARG A 396 -29.18 -3.51 5.13
C ARG A 396 -29.16 -2.96 6.55
N ALA A 397 -28.03 -3.05 7.24
CA ALA A 397 -27.88 -2.50 8.60
C ALA A 397 -28.17 -0.99 8.65
N LEU A 398 -27.73 -0.23 7.64
CA LEU A 398 -28.05 1.20 7.50
C LEU A 398 -29.54 1.44 7.31
N ALA A 399 -30.22 0.61 6.49
CA ALA A 399 -31.64 0.78 6.19
C ALA A 399 -32.55 0.45 7.41
N THR A 400 -32.06 -0.41 8.33
CA THR A 400 -32.80 -0.82 9.52
C THR A 400 -32.44 -0.03 10.79
N GLY A 401 -31.55 0.96 10.68
CA GLY A 401 -31.11 1.78 11.84
C GLY A 401 -30.35 1.01 12.91
N ARG A 402 -29.77 -0.14 12.57
CA ARG A 402 -29.01 -1.02 13.47
C ARG A 402 -27.50 -0.81 13.31
#